data_ce76cf0bcb81e1d86d60688cc04ed926
#
_entry.id   ce76cf0bcb81e1d86d60688cc04ed926
#
_cell.length_a   1.000
_cell.length_b   1.000
_cell.length_c   1.000
_cell.angle_alpha   90.00
_cell.angle_beta   90.00
_cell.angle_gamma   90.00
#
_symmetry.space_group_name_H-M   'P 1'
#
loop_
_entity.id
_entity.type
_entity.pdbx_description
1 polymer ?
#
loop_
_entity_poly.entity_id
_entity_poly.type
_entity_poly.pdbx_seq_one_letter_code
_entity_poly.pdbx_strand_id
1 'polypeptide(L)'
;MKQIKSFKIYIVVLCLLGSASCSDLLDQEPISITHPDVFWDSQANAEQAVAGAYSLFKEAIITQSNFLYWGEWTGMTFMNSRNWIVNYIEGSGNYVLAYRDASMNWKNFYRAANWAYTIEQYIEDMPVDMFDSQTEKDRLLGEAAFIRSLTYFYMARIWGDVPIVEQSIESSDQLISEDGYIVENARVDELQVLDYALEAANKSIGLLQYSTPGASNWAITANKASAEALKAHISLWYAGRDNDNPEMIQQAIDATTSVINNSGASLIDYVNEGKEGFDEMCIGQSKTGLFEINISADMNESFRLLQYDDNHTGLTLNYPVWQSVNTGISPYMDPDFYGNEMMATDADRANDVRKDLFFYEYGTNADYSYLQKYSHSTQDEASEDAYAQFSESNILIFRLADMYLLRAEANARKELSGPAISDLNEIRSKANVPDYTGGTDRESLMKAIFDERAIEFVGEAQSGYDRIRMDYYDGVPWVNQARNAKKGYFWPVLPSVISRNPSILQTEYWRGKL
;
A
#
# COMPACT_ATOMS: atom_id res chain seq x y z
N MET A 1 74.57 10.77 43.89
CA MET A 1 73.73 11.81 43.29
C MET A 1 73.80 11.90 41.74
N LYS A 2 74.84 11.41 41.07
CA LYS A 2 74.96 11.46 39.62
C LYS A 2 74.12 10.41 38.88
N GLN A 3 73.88 9.23 39.45
CA GLN A 3 73.11 8.16 38.82
C GLN A 3 71.57 8.43 38.75
N ILE A 4 71.03 9.15 39.75
CA ILE A 4 69.58 9.46 39.78
C ILE A 4 69.19 10.53 38.71
N LYS A 5 70.09 11.44 38.35
CA LYS A 5 69.86 12.41 37.32
C LYS A 5 69.79 11.78 35.90
N SER A 6 70.64 10.79 35.66
CA SER A 6 70.69 10.06 34.39
C SER A 6 69.40 9.26 34.20
N PHE A 7 68.87 8.59 35.22
CA PHE A 7 67.62 7.79 35.15
C PHE A 7 66.39 8.65 34.88
N LYS A 8 66.32 9.84 35.43
CA LYS A 8 65.21 10.79 35.16
C LYS A 8 65.22 11.31 33.74
N ILE A 9 66.38 11.48 33.09
CA ILE A 9 66.49 11.90 31.70
C ILE A 9 66.03 10.79 30.76
N TYR A 10 66.35 9.52 31.03
CA TYR A 10 65.87 8.39 30.23
C TYR A 10 64.34 8.21 30.29
N ILE A 11 63.70 8.46 31.46
CA ILE A 11 62.25 8.41 31.59
C ILE A 11 61.57 9.53 30.80
N VAL A 12 62.12 10.76 30.84
CA VAL A 12 61.57 11.89 30.07
C VAL A 12 61.73 11.67 28.56
N VAL A 13 62.81 11.11 28.09
CA VAL A 13 63.03 10.78 26.69
C VAL A 13 62.12 9.62 26.24
N LEU A 14 61.87 8.63 27.11
CA LEU A 14 60.95 7.53 26.83
C LEU A 14 59.49 8.01 26.79
N CYS A 15 59.10 8.95 27.63
CA CYS A 15 57.77 9.58 27.58
C CYS A 15 57.56 10.49 26.34
N LEU A 16 58.62 11.16 25.86
CA LEU A 16 58.57 11.96 24.67
C LEU A 16 58.56 11.13 23.35
N LEU A 17 59.10 9.92 23.36
CA LEU A 17 59.00 8.97 22.26
C LEU A 17 57.67 8.24 22.21
N GLY A 18 56.95 8.15 23.34
CA GLY A 18 55.60 7.58 23.42
C GLY A 18 54.49 8.49 22.93
N SER A 19 54.76 9.80 22.75
CA SER A 19 53.77 10.78 22.25
C SER A 19 53.78 10.96 20.73
N ALA A 20 54.64 10.26 20.00
CA ALA A 20 54.66 10.23 18.54
C ALA A 20 53.90 8.97 17.99
N SER A 21 52.97 8.43 18.77
CA SER A 21 52.20 7.24 18.39
C SER A 21 50.89 7.64 17.76
N CYS A 22 50.83 7.46 16.46
CA CYS A 22 49.63 7.09 15.68
C CYS A 22 48.44 8.03 15.78
N SER A 23 48.49 9.16 15.05
CA SER A 23 47.27 9.79 14.55
C SER A 23 46.49 8.82 13.61
N ASP A 24 47.16 7.99 12.85
CA ASP A 24 46.54 7.03 11.92
C ASP A 24 45.72 5.91 12.60
N LEU A 25 45.87 5.69 13.90
CA LEU A 25 45.06 4.69 14.62
C LEU A 25 43.78 5.28 15.23
N LEU A 26 43.67 6.61 15.26
CA LEU A 26 42.48 7.33 15.73
C LEU A 26 41.57 7.73 14.55
N ASP A 27 42.10 7.69 13.34
CA ASP A 27 41.35 7.94 12.09
C ASP A 27 40.88 6.64 11.42
N GLN A 28 40.84 5.52 12.13
CA GLN A 28 40.10 4.37 11.62
C GLN A 28 38.61 4.69 11.71
N GLU A 29 38.04 4.96 10.55
CA GLU A 29 36.58 4.99 10.38
C GLU A 29 36.00 3.69 10.97
N PRO A 30 34.93 3.76 11.77
CA PRO A 30 34.32 2.57 12.36
C PRO A 30 33.89 1.65 11.23
N ILE A 31 34.49 0.48 11.13
CA ILE A 31 34.19 -0.56 10.12
C ILE A 31 32.71 -1.00 10.17
N SER A 32 31.97 -0.55 11.18
CA SER A 32 30.53 -0.86 11.41
C SER A 32 29.58 0.27 11.07
N ILE A 33 30.02 1.44 10.63
CA ILE A 33 29.15 2.53 10.16
C ILE A 33 29.42 2.69 8.66
N THR A 34 28.49 2.25 7.86
CA THR A 34 28.50 2.49 6.41
C THR A 34 28.34 4.00 6.19
N HIS A 35 29.45 4.70 5.93
CA HIS A 35 29.40 6.12 5.56
C HIS A 35 28.67 6.23 4.22
N PRO A 36 27.79 7.21 4.01
CA PRO A 36 27.12 7.42 2.74
C PRO A 36 28.07 7.40 1.54
N ASP A 37 29.22 8.07 1.64
CA ASP A 37 30.24 8.15 0.59
C ASP A 37 30.85 6.80 0.20
N VAL A 38 30.76 5.78 1.05
CA VAL A 38 31.30 4.43 0.82
C VAL A 38 30.20 3.47 0.37
N PHE A 39 28.94 3.76 0.71
CA PHE A 39 27.81 2.90 0.36
C PHE A 39 27.42 3.05 -1.12
N TRP A 40 27.44 4.27 -1.65
CA TRP A 40 26.98 4.58 -3.01
C TRP A 40 28.11 4.45 -4.06
N ASP A 41 28.84 3.32 -4.05
CA ASP A 41 30.02 3.07 -4.87
C ASP A 41 29.82 2.01 -5.96
N SER A 42 28.65 1.37 -6.02
CA SER A 42 28.38 0.28 -6.97
C SER A 42 26.89 0.09 -7.25
N GLN A 43 26.57 -0.48 -8.42
CA GLN A 43 25.21 -0.90 -8.77
C GLN A 43 24.61 -1.85 -7.71
N ALA A 44 25.40 -2.80 -7.20
CA ALA A 44 24.93 -3.78 -6.21
C ALA A 44 24.43 -3.10 -4.91
N ASN A 45 25.12 -2.04 -4.47
CA ASN A 45 24.69 -1.27 -3.30
C ASN A 45 23.44 -0.44 -3.60
N ALA A 46 23.31 0.14 -4.79
CA ALA A 46 22.11 0.82 -5.24
C ALA A 46 20.90 -0.12 -5.31
N GLU A 47 21.08 -1.36 -5.80
CA GLU A 47 20.06 -2.40 -5.80
C GLU A 47 19.60 -2.78 -4.39
N GLN A 48 20.54 -2.92 -3.44
CA GLN A 48 20.22 -3.17 -2.03
C GLN A 48 19.42 -2.01 -1.41
N ALA A 49 19.78 -0.77 -1.75
CA ALA A 49 19.04 0.41 -1.28
C ALA A 49 17.59 0.40 -1.79
N VAL A 50 17.38 0.12 -3.08
CA VAL A 50 16.06 0.01 -3.68
C VAL A 50 15.25 -1.14 -3.05
N ALA A 51 15.86 -2.31 -2.84
CA ALA A 51 15.22 -3.41 -2.11
C ALA A 51 14.81 -2.99 -0.69
N GLY A 52 15.63 -2.18 -0.03
CA GLY A 52 15.30 -1.55 1.25
C GLY A 52 14.06 -0.66 1.19
N ALA A 53 13.86 0.11 0.10
CA ALA A 53 12.67 0.94 -0.09
C ALA A 53 11.39 0.10 -0.21
N TYR A 54 11.42 -1.00 -0.97
CA TYR A 54 10.30 -1.95 -1.04
C TYR A 54 9.98 -2.54 0.32
N SER A 55 11.02 -2.92 1.09
CA SER A 55 10.85 -3.47 2.43
C SER A 55 10.20 -2.48 3.40
N LEU A 56 10.62 -1.21 3.38
CA LEU A 56 10.03 -0.16 4.20
C LEU A 56 8.58 0.14 3.80
N PHE A 57 8.26 0.15 2.51
CA PHE A 57 6.89 0.30 2.05
C PHE A 57 6.03 -0.90 2.47
N LYS A 58 6.54 -2.13 2.30
CA LYS A 58 5.89 -3.34 2.80
C LYS A 58 5.59 -3.24 4.30
N GLU A 59 6.57 -2.85 5.13
CA GLU A 59 6.38 -2.65 6.57
C GLU A 59 5.23 -1.67 6.85
N ALA A 60 5.15 -0.56 6.10
CA ALA A 60 4.08 0.43 6.28
C ALA A 60 2.68 -0.16 6.01
N ILE A 61 2.56 -1.03 5.03
CA ILE A 61 1.29 -1.63 4.60
C ILE A 61 0.86 -2.78 5.52
N ILE A 62 1.79 -3.71 5.82
CA ILE A 62 1.42 -4.96 6.52
C ILE A 62 1.34 -4.80 8.04
N THR A 63 1.96 -3.76 8.63
CA THR A 63 1.95 -3.55 10.08
C THR A 63 0.51 -3.59 10.61
N GLN A 64 0.22 -4.55 11.50
CA GLN A 64 -1.09 -4.81 12.07
C GLN A 64 -2.22 -4.93 11.03
N SER A 65 -1.92 -5.40 9.82
CA SER A 65 -2.85 -5.48 8.68
C SER A 65 -3.58 -4.17 8.38
N ASN A 66 -2.91 -3.05 8.57
CA ASN A 66 -3.51 -1.73 8.44
C ASN A 66 -4.11 -1.47 7.05
N PHE A 67 -3.55 -2.07 5.99
CA PHE A 67 -4.10 -1.93 4.64
C PHE A 67 -5.58 -2.32 4.57
N LEU A 68 -5.99 -3.37 5.30
CA LEU A 68 -7.39 -3.79 5.39
C LEU A 68 -8.24 -2.78 6.16
N TYR A 69 -7.70 -2.21 7.24
CA TYR A 69 -8.44 -1.18 8.00
C TYR A 69 -8.67 0.07 7.18
N TRP A 70 -7.66 0.52 6.43
CA TRP A 70 -7.78 1.73 5.63
C TRP A 70 -8.65 1.54 4.39
N GLY A 71 -8.50 0.41 3.70
CA GLY A 71 -9.11 0.22 2.38
C GLY A 71 -10.29 -0.74 2.33
N GLU A 72 -10.45 -1.67 3.28
CA GLU A 72 -11.52 -2.64 3.25
C GLU A 72 -12.58 -2.38 4.33
N TRP A 73 -12.15 -2.26 5.59
CA TRP A 73 -13.08 -2.10 6.69
C TRP A 73 -13.88 -0.80 6.64
N THR A 74 -13.28 0.28 6.13
CA THR A 74 -13.97 1.54 5.88
C THR A 74 -15.05 1.41 4.80
N GLY A 75 -14.97 0.38 3.97
CA GLY A 75 -15.97 0.05 2.96
C GLY A 75 -17.16 -0.77 3.49
N MET A 76 -17.14 -1.23 4.74
CA MET A 76 -18.19 -2.11 5.31
C MET A 76 -18.33 -3.47 4.67
N THR A 77 -17.26 -3.99 4.09
CA THR A 77 -17.28 -5.30 3.41
C THR A 77 -17.40 -6.45 4.40
N PHE A 78 -16.81 -6.29 5.59
CA PHE A 78 -16.76 -7.32 6.61
C PHE A 78 -17.31 -6.83 7.95
N MET A 79 -18.06 -7.70 8.62
CA MET A 79 -18.40 -7.52 10.03
C MET A 79 -17.66 -8.53 10.89
N ASN A 80 -17.39 -8.18 12.12
CA ASN A 80 -17.06 -9.15 13.14
C ASN A 80 -18.22 -9.26 14.15
N SER A 81 -18.32 -10.41 14.81
CA SER A 81 -19.36 -10.71 15.79
C SER A 81 -19.46 -9.73 16.98
N ARG A 82 -18.56 -8.74 17.05
CA ARG A 82 -18.46 -7.79 18.17
C ARG A 82 -18.56 -6.33 17.78
N ASN A 83 -18.80 -5.99 16.51
CA ASN A 83 -18.92 -4.61 16.00
C ASN A 83 -17.76 -3.65 16.40
N TRP A 84 -16.60 -4.18 16.77
CA TRP A 84 -15.50 -3.37 17.28
C TRP A 84 -14.94 -2.42 16.22
N ILE A 85 -14.86 -2.93 15.00
CA ILE A 85 -14.30 -2.19 13.87
C ILE A 85 -15.16 -0.99 13.52
N VAL A 86 -16.46 -1.17 13.53
CA VAL A 86 -17.44 -0.09 13.34
C VAL A 86 -17.18 1.01 14.36
N ASN A 87 -17.01 0.67 15.63
CA ASN A 87 -16.74 1.66 16.68
C ASN A 87 -15.43 2.43 16.47
N TYR A 88 -14.39 1.79 15.91
CA TYR A 88 -13.14 2.49 15.58
C TYR A 88 -13.33 3.50 14.45
N ILE A 89 -14.01 3.10 13.41
CA ILE A 89 -14.23 3.93 12.22
C ILE A 89 -15.21 5.07 12.52
N GLU A 90 -16.23 4.81 13.31
CA GLU A 90 -17.20 5.83 13.74
C GLU A 90 -16.58 6.88 14.66
N GLY A 91 -15.57 6.51 15.42
CA GLY A 91 -15.04 7.36 16.48
C GLY A 91 -16.05 7.52 17.62
N SER A 92 -16.91 6.50 17.86
CA SER A 92 -17.91 6.50 18.92
C SER A 92 -17.44 5.66 20.12
N GLY A 93 -17.55 6.22 21.32
CA GLY A 93 -17.31 5.52 22.58
C GLY A 93 -15.86 5.48 23.05
N ASN A 94 -15.63 4.84 24.21
CA ASN A 94 -14.33 4.73 24.87
C ASN A 94 -13.32 3.81 24.14
N TYR A 95 -13.71 3.18 23.04
CA TYR A 95 -12.89 2.32 22.21
C TYR A 95 -12.21 3.05 21.06
N VAL A 96 -12.40 4.34 20.99
CA VAL A 96 -11.92 5.21 19.95
C VAL A 96 -10.43 5.04 19.81
N LEU A 97 -10.00 4.38 18.75
CA LEU A 97 -8.65 4.46 18.22
C LEU A 97 -7.51 4.10 19.20
N ALA A 98 -7.78 3.97 20.52
CA ALA A 98 -6.78 3.71 21.56
C ALA A 98 -5.97 2.40 21.31
N TYR A 99 -6.51 1.48 20.52
CA TYR A 99 -5.84 0.24 20.14
C TYR A 99 -5.36 0.26 18.68
N ARG A 100 -5.43 1.44 18.00
CA ARG A 100 -5.13 1.59 16.58
C ARG A 100 -4.08 2.68 16.30
N ASP A 101 -3.18 2.87 17.23
CA ASP A 101 -2.08 3.83 17.09
C ASP A 101 -1.31 3.64 15.78
N ALA A 102 -1.09 2.39 15.36
CA ALA A 102 -0.41 2.10 14.11
C ALA A 102 -1.18 2.58 12.88
N SER A 103 -2.53 2.49 12.88
CA SER A 103 -3.35 2.97 11.75
C SER A 103 -3.40 4.49 11.64
N MET A 104 -3.09 5.20 12.72
CA MET A 104 -3.03 6.67 12.76
C MET A 104 -1.62 7.22 12.57
N ASN A 105 -0.61 6.35 12.61
CA ASN A 105 0.79 6.73 12.62
C ASN A 105 1.41 6.60 11.22
N TRP A 106 1.72 7.69 10.62
CA TRP A 106 2.34 7.73 9.29
C TRP A 106 3.86 7.52 9.28
N LYS A 107 4.48 7.24 10.45
CA LYS A 107 5.94 7.11 10.59
C LYS A 107 6.57 6.18 9.55
N ASN A 108 5.99 5.00 9.35
CA ASN A 108 6.56 4.01 8.44
C ASN A 108 6.48 4.46 6.98
N PHE A 109 5.41 5.18 6.61
CA PHE A 109 5.32 5.80 5.28
C PHE A 109 6.40 6.86 5.08
N TYR A 110 6.64 7.73 6.06
CA TYR A 110 7.72 8.72 5.95
C TYR A 110 9.11 8.09 5.90
N ARG A 111 9.33 6.95 6.57
CA ARG A 111 10.58 6.18 6.42
C ARG A 111 10.76 5.70 4.98
N ALA A 112 9.71 5.14 4.39
CA ALA A 112 9.75 4.68 3.00
C ALA A 112 9.92 5.84 2.00
N ALA A 113 9.17 6.94 2.18
CA ALA A 113 9.25 8.11 1.32
C ALA A 113 10.63 8.79 1.38
N ASN A 114 11.16 9.00 2.60
CA ASN A 114 12.49 9.58 2.78
C ASN A 114 13.58 8.72 2.18
N TRP A 115 13.51 7.39 2.40
CA TRP A 115 14.51 6.49 1.84
C TRP A 115 14.45 6.44 0.31
N ALA A 116 13.24 6.40 -0.28
CA ALA A 116 13.09 6.46 -1.73
C ALA A 116 13.63 7.78 -2.31
N TYR A 117 13.35 8.92 -1.67
CA TYR A 117 13.91 10.21 -2.06
C TYR A 117 15.44 10.24 -1.95
N THR A 118 16.00 9.72 -0.87
CA THR A 118 17.45 9.58 -0.67
C THR A 118 18.10 8.76 -1.78
N ILE A 119 17.50 7.61 -2.14
CA ILE A 119 17.97 6.77 -3.24
C ILE A 119 18.01 7.55 -4.56
N GLU A 120 16.94 8.29 -4.86
CA GLU A 120 16.89 9.09 -6.09
C GLU A 120 18.05 10.10 -6.14
N GLN A 121 18.32 10.81 -5.06
CA GLN A 121 19.40 11.81 -4.99
C GLN A 121 20.77 11.18 -5.22
N TYR A 122 21.08 10.10 -4.51
CA TYR A 122 22.40 9.45 -4.65
C TYR A 122 22.59 8.78 -6.01
N ILE A 123 21.58 8.05 -6.52
CA ILE A 123 21.72 7.39 -7.83
C ILE A 123 21.80 8.43 -8.95
N GLU A 124 21.12 9.57 -8.86
CA GLU A 124 21.26 10.65 -9.86
C GLU A 124 22.72 11.12 -9.96
N ASP A 125 23.41 11.28 -8.84
CA ASP A 125 24.79 11.73 -8.76
C ASP A 125 25.83 10.64 -9.11
N MET A 126 25.48 9.35 -9.03
CA MET A 126 26.38 8.24 -9.37
C MET A 126 26.71 8.24 -10.87
N PRO A 127 27.99 8.16 -11.26
CA PRO A 127 28.39 8.01 -12.66
C PRO A 127 27.80 6.75 -13.32
N VAL A 128 27.49 6.84 -14.61
CA VAL A 128 26.88 5.72 -15.37
C VAL A 128 27.80 4.50 -15.43
N ASP A 129 29.10 4.69 -15.40
CA ASP A 129 30.11 3.60 -15.43
C ASP A 129 30.13 2.76 -14.13
N MET A 130 29.45 3.17 -13.09
CA MET A 130 29.16 2.36 -11.89
C MET A 130 28.03 1.35 -12.11
N PHE A 131 27.33 1.41 -13.23
CA PHE A 131 26.22 0.54 -13.59
C PHE A 131 26.55 -0.26 -14.85
N ASP A 132 25.93 -1.42 -15.01
CA ASP A 132 26.06 -2.23 -16.21
C ASP A 132 25.64 -1.49 -17.49
N SER A 133 24.68 -0.56 -17.34
CA SER A 133 24.18 0.29 -18.43
C SER A 133 23.40 1.50 -17.90
N GLN A 134 23.16 2.49 -18.76
CA GLN A 134 22.22 3.57 -18.46
C GLN A 134 20.82 3.03 -18.14
N THR A 135 20.38 1.96 -18.81
CA THR A 135 19.07 1.34 -18.57
C THR A 135 18.96 0.79 -17.15
N GLU A 136 20.02 0.22 -16.57
CA GLU A 136 20.02 -0.26 -15.19
C GLU A 136 20.00 0.90 -14.18
N LYS A 137 20.76 1.97 -14.45
CA LYS A 137 20.66 3.20 -13.65
C LYS A 137 19.23 3.77 -13.67
N ASP A 138 18.64 3.88 -14.87
CA ASP A 138 17.27 4.38 -15.06
C ASP A 138 16.24 3.48 -14.38
N ARG A 139 16.43 2.16 -14.40
CA ARG A 139 15.57 1.19 -13.72
C ARG A 139 15.52 1.47 -12.21
N LEU A 140 16.70 1.57 -11.58
CA LEU A 140 16.79 1.80 -10.14
C LEU A 140 16.23 3.16 -9.72
N LEU A 141 16.48 4.21 -10.50
CA LEU A 141 15.85 5.52 -10.31
C LEU A 141 14.34 5.47 -10.48
N GLY A 142 13.86 4.76 -11.50
CA GLY A 142 12.44 4.59 -11.77
C GLY A 142 11.71 3.83 -10.68
N GLU A 143 12.33 2.79 -10.12
CA GLU A 143 11.78 2.02 -8.99
C GLU A 143 11.72 2.87 -7.71
N ALA A 144 12.76 3.66 -7.40
CA ALA A 144 12.74 4.57 -6.26
C ALA A 144 11.64 5.64 -6.39
N ALA A 145 11.52 6.25 -7.57
CA ALA A 145 10.45 7.22 -7.86
C ALA A 145 9.05 6.59 -7.76
N PHE A 146 8.89 5.33 -8.19
CA PHE A 146 7.64 4.58 -8.01
C PHE A 146 7.27 4.43 -6.53
N ILE A 147 8.22 3.97 -5.69
CA ILE A 147 7.96 3.79 -4.25
C ILE A 147 7.64 5.13 -3.58
N ARG A 148 8.33 6.22 -3.93
CA ARG A 148 8.01 7.56 -3.43
C ARG A 148 6.59 7.98 -3.82
N SER A 149 6.23 7.83 -5.09
CA SER A 149 4.90 8.13 -5.61
C SER A 149 3.81 7.31 -4.89
N LEU A 150 3.98 5.99 -4.83
CA LEU A 150 3.03 5.08 -4.21
C LEU A 150 2.85 5.41 -2.72
N THR A 151 3.95 5.73 -2.03
CA THR A 151 3.93 6.09 -0.61
C THR A 151 3.12 7.37 -0.36
N TYR A 152 3.34 8.43 -1.11
CA TYR A 152 2.57 9.66 -0.98
C TYR A 152 1.11 9.50 -1.41
N PHE A 153 0.84 8.69 -2.42
CA PHE A 153 -0.52 8.35 -2.81
C PHE A 153 -1.28 7.62 -1.70
N TYR A 154 -0.64 6.65 -1.02
CA TYR A 154 -1.25 6.00 0.15
C TYR A 154 -1.49 7.00 1.28
N MET A 155 -0.54 7.88 1.59
CA MET A 155 -0.73 8.89 2.62
C MET A 155 -1.88 9.86 2.27
N ALA A 156 -2.01 10.27 1.01
CA ALA A 156 -3.14 11.09 0.54
C ALA A 156 -4.49 10.37 0.73
N ARG A 157 -4.57 9.08 0.38
CA ARG A 157 -5.81 8.30 0.53
C ARG A 157 -6.21 8.06 1.99
N ILE A 158 -5.23 7.92 2.89
CA ILE A 158 -5.46 7.58 4.30
C ILE A 158 -5.74 8.84 5.13
N TRP A 159 -4.89 9.86 5.02
CA TRP A 159 -4.93 11.07 5.88
C TRP A 159 -5.32 12.35 5.14
N GLY A 160 -5.40 12.33 3.82
CA GLY A 160 -5.63 13.51 2.98
C GLY A 160 -4.42 14.43 2.98
N ASP A 161 -4.55 15.58 3.64
CA ASP A 161 -3.46 16.52 3.80
C ASP A 161 -2.31 15.90 4.61
N VAL A 162 -1.08 15.99 4.12
CA VAL A 162 0.14 15.50 4.80
C VAL A 162 1.33 16.43 4.49
N PRO A 163 2.38 16.47 5.31
CA PRO A 163 3.62 17.17 4.97
C PRO A 163 4.30 16.55 3.73
N ILE A 164 4.79 17.38 2.83
CA ILE A 164 5.72 16.97 1.78
C ILE A 164 7.13 17.25 2.28
N VAL A 165 8.02 16.22 2.19
CA VAL A 165 9.42 16.30 2.63
C VAL A 165 10.31 16.07 1.42
N GLU A 166 10.96 17.16 0.96
CA GLU A 166 11.83 17.20 -0.23
C GLU A 166 13.30 17.33 0.17
N GLN A 167 13.71 16.56 1.15
CA GLN A 167 15.11 16.48 1.57
C GLN A 167 15.44 15.09 2.08
N SER A 168 16.66 14.65 1.82
CA SER A 168 17.20 13.45 2.45
C SER A 168 17.50 13.76 3.93
N ILE A 169 16.82 13.04 4.83
CA ILE A 169 17.04 13.17 6.27
C ILE A 169 17.80 11.93 6.74
N GLU A 170 19.11 12.08 6.87
CA GLU A 170 20.02 11.00 7.21
C GLU A 170 20.50 11.08 8.67
N SER A 171 20.40 12.26 9.29
CA SER A 171 20.77 12.46 10.67
C SER A 171 19.77 13.35 11.42
N SER A 172 19.75 13.23 12.76
CA SER A 172 18.88 14.06 13.61
C SER A 172 19.22 15.55 13.53
N ASP A 173 20.44 15.90 13.17
CA ASP A 173 20.90 17.30 13.10
C ASP A 173 20.23 18.04 11.95
N GLN A 174 19.87 17.34 10.87
CA GLN A 174 19.12 17.90 9.75
C GLN A 174 17.66 18.28 10.10
N LEU A 175 17.17 17.77 11.24
CA LEU A 175 15.85 18.14 11.77
C LEU A 175 15.88 19.41 12.62
N ILE A 176 17.06 20.01 12.82
CA ILE A 176 17.26 21.21 13.64
C ILE A 176 17.63 22.37 12.69
N SER A 177 16.85 23.44 12.73
CA SER A 177 17.15 24.66 11.98
C SER A 177 18.43 25.34 12.50
N GLU A 178 19.02 26.27 11.71
CA GLU A 178 20.19 27.07 12.12
C GLU A 178 19.97 27.81 13.45
N ASP A 179 18.72 28.16 13.75
CA ASP A 179 18.33 28.81 15.02
C ASP A 179 18.15 27.82 16.19
N GLY A 180 18.40 26.52 15.98
CA GLY A 180 18.30 25.47 17.00
C GLY A 180 16.89 24.97 17.30
N TYR A 181 15.92 25.28 16.44
CA TYR A 181 14.55 24.78 16.53
C TYR A 181 14.34 23.55 15.63
N ILE A 182 13.40 22.68 16.00
CA ILE A 182 13.00 21.56 15.13
C ILE A 182 12.35 22.13 13.86
N VAL A 183 12.81 21.66 12.70
CA VAL A 183 12.18 22.00 11.41
C VAL A 183 10.76 21.48 11.41
N GLU A 184 9.81 22.40 11.38
CA GLU A 184 8.38 22.07 11.42
C GLU A 184 7.81 22.05 9.98
N ASN A 185 7.38 20.87 9.54
CA ASN A 185 6.68 20.70 8.27
C ASN A 185 5.16 20.66 8.51
N ALA A 186 4.45 21.67 8.04
CA ALA A 186 3.00 21.68 8.10
C ALA A 186 2.40 20.71 7.05
N ARG A 187 1.16 20.28 7.27
CA ARG A 187 0.39 19.55 6.26
C ARG A 187 0.06 20.49 5.10
N VAL A 188 0.21 20.00 3.88
CA VAL A 188 -0.27 20.67 2.67
C VAL A 188 -1.58 20.04 2.22
N ASP A 189 -2.32 20.72 1.36
CA ASP A 189 -3.60 20.23 0.85
C ASP A 189 -3.43 18.90 0.07
N GLU A 190 -4.43 18.04 0.16
CA GLU A 190 -4.47 16.72 -0.49
C GLU A 190 -4.11 16.79 -1.97
N LEU A 191 -4.62 17.79 -2.71
CA LEU A 191 -4.35 17.91 -4.14
C LEU A 191 -2.88 18.21 -4.42
N GLN A 192 -2.20 19.00 -3.57
CA GLN A 192 -0.76 19.23 -3.67
C GLN A 192 0.04 17.95 -3.40
N VAL A 193 -0.42 17.12 -2.46
CA VAL A 193 0.18 15.79 -2.22
C VAL A 193 0.02 14.88 -3.43
N LEU A 194 -1.14 14.91 -4.08
CA LEU A 194 -1.40 14.16 -5.31
C LEU A 194 -0.58 14.66 -6.49
N ASP A 195 -0.39 15.98 -6.63
CA ASP A 195 0.51 16.56 -7.64
C ASP A 195 1.94 16.06 -7.47
N TYR A 196 2.44 16.03 -6.24
CA TYR A 196 3.77 15.52 -5.91
C TYR A 196 3.91 14.01 -6.19
N ALA A 197 2.89 13.23 -5.85
CA ALA A 197 2.85 11.81 -6.18
C ALA A 197 2.81 11.59 -7.69
N LEU A 198 2.02 12.39 -8.43
CA LEU A 198 1.89 12.30 -9.88
C LEU A 198 3.19 12.66 -10.61
N GLU A 199 3.93 13.66 -10.13
CA GLU A 199 5.25 14.00 -10.64
C GLU A 199 6.21 12.80 -10.53
N ALA A 200 6.26 12.17 -9.36
CA ALA A 200 7.09 10.98 -9.14
C ALA A 200 6.65 9.79 -10.01
N ALA A 201 5.33 9.57 -10.20
CA ALA A 201 4.82 8.55 -11.10
C ALA A 201 5.26 8.80 -12.56
N ASN A 202 5.17 10.05 -13.03
CA ASN A 202 5.60 10.43 -14.37
C ASN A 202 7.11 10.24 -14.56
N LYS A 203 7.93 10.57 -13.56
CA LYS A 203 9.38 10.27 -13.56
C LYS A 203 9.62 8.77 -13.71
N SER A 204 8.93 7.97 -12.91
CA SER A 204 9.02 6.49 -12.97
C SER A 204 8.64 5.94 -14.35
N ILE A 205 7.52 6.39 -14.94
CA ILE A 205 7.07 5.98 -16.28
C ILE A 205 8.12 6.31 -17.36
N GLY A 206 8.78 7.46 -17.22
CA GLY A 206 9.83 7.90 -18.16
C GLY A 206 11.12 7.04 -18.11
N LEU A 207 11.39 6.43 -16.97
CA LEU A 207 12.63 5.66 -16.72
C LEU A 207 12.44 4.15 -16.89
N LEU A 208 11.26 3.63 -16.51
CA LEU A 208 11.03 2.19 -16.51
C LEU A 208 10.65 1.63 -17.88
N GLN A 209 10.96 0.36 -18.08
CA GLN A 209 10.53 -0.43 -19.23
C GLN A 209 9.38 -1.38 -18.82
N TYR A 210 8.60 -1.86 -19.79
CA TYR A 210 7.65 -2.94 -19.54
C TYR A 210 8.39 -4.24 -19.20
N SER A 211 7.83 -4.99 -18.24
CA SER A 211 8.26 -6.36 -17.94
C SER A 211 7.37 -7.36 -18.66
N THR A 212 7.70 -8.63 -18.58
CA THR A 212 6.94 -9.71 -19.21
C THR A 212 6.39 -10.65 -18.14
N PRO A 213 5.11 -11.07 -18.21
CA PRO A 213 4.58 -12.10 -17.33
C PRO A 213 5.47 -13.34 -17.30
N GLY A 214 5.72 -13.87 -16.10
CA GLY A 214 6.63 -14.99 -15.87
C GLY A 214 8.11 -14.62 -15.67
N ALA A 215 8.50 -13.35 -15.76
CA ALA A 215 9.81 -12.91 -15.25
C ALA A 215 9.86 -13.10 -13.73
N SER A 216 11.05 -13.41 -13.20
CA SER A 216 11.23 -13.71 -11.76
C SER A 216 10.82 -12.56 -10.82
N ASN A 217 10.86 -11.33 -11.34
CA ASN A 217 10.47 -10.13 -10.62
C ASN A 217 9.10 -9.57 -11.08
N TRP A 218 8.35 -10.32 -11.90
CA TRP A 218 7.05 -9.90 -12.40
C TRP A 218 6.12 -9.51 -11.24
N ALA A 219 5.49 -8.35 -11.37
CA ALA A 219 4.55 -7.75 -10.42
C ALA A 219 5.12 -7.42 -9.01
N ILE A 220 6.28 -7.94 -8.60
CA ILE A 220 6.86 -7.68 -7.27
C ILE A 220 7.93 -6.57 -7.28
N THR A 221 8.39 -6.15 -8.44
CA THR A 221 9.16 -4.92 -8.63
C THR A 221 8.43 -4.01 -9.62
N ALA A 222 8.65 -2.70 -9.48
CA ALA A 222 8.02 -1.74 -10.36
C ALA A 222 8.57 -1.87 -11.79
N ASN A 223 7.66 -1.76 -12.73
CA ASN A 223 7.94 -1.66 -14.15
C ASN A 223 7.03 -0.58 -14.76
N LYS A 224 7.16 -0.31 -16.04
CA LYS A 224 6.38 0.76 -16.67
C LYS A 224 4.87 0.58 -16.52
N ALA A 225 4.36 -0.66 -16.60
CA ALA A 225 2.93 -0.93 -16.44
C ALA A 225 2.44 -0.64 -15.01
N SER A 226 3.21 -1.00 -13.98
CA SER A 226 2.87 -0.67 -12.60
C SER A 226 2.89 0.84 -12.32
N ALA A 227 3.84 1.57 -12.93
CA ALA A 227 3.91 3.03 -12.81
C ALA A 227 2.74 3.73 -13.52
N GLU A 228 2.33 3.23 -14.69
CA GLU A 228 1.13 3.71 -15.40
C GLU A 228 -0.16 3.36 -14.64
N ALA A 229 -0.24 2.17 -14.02
CA ALA A 229 -1.36 1.80 -13.15
C ALA A 229 -1.46 2.74 -11.94
N LEU A 230 -0.33 3.05 -11.29
CA LEU A 230 -0.27 4.03 -10.21
C LEU A 230 -0.73 5.41 -10.67
N LYS A 231 -0.27 5.88 -11.84
CA LYS A 231 -0.71 7.14 -12.43
C LYS A 231 -2.23 7.16 -12.65
N ALA A 232 -2.81 6.06 -13.16
CA ALA A 232 -4.25 5.95 -13.37
C ALA A 232 -5.02 6.10 -12.05
N HIS A 233 -4.57 5.45 -11.00
CA HIS A 233 -5.15 5.57 -9.66
C HIS A 233 -5.06 6.99 -9.09
N ILE A 234 -3.88 7.60 -9.16
CA ILE A 234 -3.68 8.99 -8.68
C ILE A 234 -4.59 9.93 -9.45
N SER A 235 -4.61 9.85 -10.77
CA SER A 235 -5.38 10.75 -11.62
C SER A 235 -6.89 10.63 -11.38
N LEU A 236 -7.41 9.39 -11.23
CA LEU A 236 -8.83 9.20 -11.00
C LEU A 236 -9.24 9.57 -9.56
N TRP A 237 -8.35 9.35 -8.57
CA TRP A 237 -8.55 9.85 -7.22
C TRP A 237 -8.60 11.37 -7.21
N TYR A 238 -7.64 12.03 -7.86
CA TYR A 238 -7.60 13.48 -8.02
C TYR A 238 -8.91 14.00 -8.64
N ALA A 239 -9.35 13.39 -9.75
CA ALA A 239 -10.60 13.78 -10.39
C ALA A 239 -11.80 13.69 -9.43
N GLY A 240 -11.91 12.61 -8.66
CA GLY A 240 -12.97 12.45 -7.66
C GLY A 240 -12.91 13.46 -6.52
N ARG A 241 -11.76 14.06 -6.26
CA ARG A 241 -11.54 15.08 -5.22
C ARG A 241 -11.62 16.52 -5.74
N ASP A 242 -11.49 16.72 -7.05
CA ASP A 242 -11.48 18.04 -7.72
C ASP A 242 -12.61 18.15 -8.76
N ASN A 243 -13.84 17.93 -8.35
CA ASN A 243 -15.05 18.14 -9.14
C ASN A 243 -15.00 17.53 -10.55
N ASP A 244 -14.52 16.27 -10.65
CA ASP A 244 -14.33 15.58 -11.92
C ASP A 244 -13.41 16.34 -12.90
N ASN A 245 -12.25 16.74 -12.41
CA ASN A 245 -11.25 17.41 -13.22
C ASN A 245 -11.03 16.68 -14.56
N PRO A 246 -11.36 17.31 -15.70
CA PRO A 246 -11.40 16.61 -16.98
C PRO A 246 -10.03 16.20 -17.51
N GLU A 247 -8.96 16.90 -17.12
CA GLU A 247 -7.59 16.56 -17.47
C GLU A 247 -7.17 15.29 -16.72
N MET A 248 -7.47 15.21 -15.43
CA MET A 248 -7.17 14.04 -14.62
C MET A 248 -7.96 12.81 -15.07
N ILE A 249 -9.23 12.96 -15.43
CA ILE A 249 -10.01 11.86 -16.03
C ILE A 249 -9.34 11.39 -17.33
N GLN A 250 -8.88 12.31 -18.20
CA GLN A 250 -8.23 11.93 -19.44
C GLN A 250 -6.91 11.20 -19.18
N GLN A 251 -6.10 11.68 -18.24
CA GLN A 251 -4.86 11.02 -17.84
C GLN A 251 -5.12 9.59 -17.33
N ALA A 252 -6.19 9.38 -16.57
CA ALA A 252 -6.59 8.04 -16.13
C ALA A 252 -6.97 7.13 -17.31
N ILE A 253 -7.74 7.62 -18.29
CA ILE A 253 -8.10 6.86 -19.51
C ILE A 253 -6.83 6.48 -20.28
N ASP A 254 -5.93 7.43 -20.49
CA ASP A 254 -4.71 7.21 -21.27
C ASP A 254 -3.80 6.19 -20.59
N ALA A 255 -3.58 6.33 -19.28
CA ALA A 255 -2.73 5.43 -18.49
C ALA A 255 -3.32 4.01 -18.43
N THR A 256 -4.61 3.85 -18.14
CA THR A 256 -5.26 2.53 -18.13
C THR A 256 -5.26 1.88 -19.51
N THR A 257 -5.47 2.66 -20.57
CA THR A 257 -5.41 2.17 -21.96
C THR A 257 -4.00 1.70 -22.32
N SER A 258 -2.97 2.45 -21.88
CA SER A 258 -1.57 2.05 -22.09
C SER A 258 -1.27 0.72 -21.40
N VAL A 259 -1.65 0.55 -20.14
CA VAL A 259 -1.46 -0.71 -19.39
C VAL A 259 -2.18 -1.87 -20.08
N ILE A 260 -3.44 -1.71 -20.42
CA ILE A 260 -4.24 -2.78 -21.05
C ILE A 260 -3.61 -3.24 -22.37
N ASN A 261 -3.06 -2.31 -23.16
CA ASN A 261 -2.50 -2.62 -24.47
C ASN A 261 -1.05 -3.12 -24.44
N ASN A 262 -0.24 -2.72 -23.45
CA ASN A 262 1.22 -2.87 -23.53
C ASN A 262 1.84 -3.67 -22.38
N SER A 263 1.12 -3.90 -21.28
CA SER A 263 1.70 -4.59 -20.10
C SER A 263 2.03 -6.07 -20.36
N GLY A 264 1.35 -6.70 -21.32
CA GLY A 264 1.40 -8.14 -21.51
C GLY A 264 0.58 -8.94 -20.49
N ALA A 265 0.03 -8.29 -19.47
CA ALA A 265 -0.87 -8.93 -18.50
C ALA A 265 -2.17 -9.40 -19.18
N SER A 266 -2.80 -10.41 -18.58
CA SER A 266 -4.09 -10.93 -19.04
C SER A 266 -5.04 -11.17 -17.87
N LEU A 267 -6.35 -11.04 -18.11
CA LEU A 267 -7.36 -11.30 -17.09
C LEU A 267 -7.39 -12.79 -16.72
N ILE A 268 -7.72 -13.07 -15.47
CA ILE A 268 -8.12 -14.41 -15.06
C ILE A 268 -9.52 -14.67 -15.63
N ASP A 269 -9.67 -15.77 -16.33
CA ASP A 269 -10.97 -16.25 -16.79
C ASP A 269 -11.50 -17.25 -15.76
N TYR A 270 -12.23 -16.76 -14.77
CA TYR A 270 -12.74 -17.57 -13.67
C TYR A 270 -13.64 -18.72 -14.15
N VAL A 271 -14.26 -18.60 -15.33
CA VAL A 271 -15.11 -19.66 -15.90
C VAL A 271 -14.26 -20.83 -16.40
N ASN A 272 -13.20 -20.54 -17.13
CA ASN A 272 -12.38 -21.55 -17.79
C ASN A 272 -11.20 -22.01 -16.93
N GLU A 273 -10.62 -21.13 -16.12
CA GLU A 273 -9.47 -21.43 -15.26
C GLU A 273 -9.88 -21.88 -13.84
N GLY A 274 -11.09 -21.51 -13.40
CA GLY A 274 -11.65 -21.93 -12.14
C GLY A 274 -10.74 -21.65 -10.93
N LYS A 275 -10.66 -22.67 -10.06
CA LYS A 275 -9.86 -22.56 -8.83
C LYS A 275 -8.36 -22.41 -9.11
N GLU A 276 -7.83 -23.02 -10.16
CA GLU A 276 -6.40 -22.95 -10.49
C GLU A 276 -5.97 -21.52 -10.80
N GLY A 277 -6.70 -20.81 -11.70
CA GLY A 277 -6.41 -19.40 -11.99
C GLY A 277 -6.64 -18.48 -10.80
N PHE A 278 -7.64 -18.77 -9.98
CA PHE A 278 -7.88 -18.02 -8.74
C PHE A 278 -6.74 -18.20 -7.73
N ASP A 279 -6.29 -19.43 -7.49
CA ASP A 279 -5.19 -19.70 -6.57
C ASP A 279 -3.89 -19.07 -7.06
N GLU A 280 -3.58 -19.18 -8.36
CA GLU A 280 -2.42 -18.51 -8.97
C GLU A 280 -2.45 -16.99 -8.73
N MET A 281 -3.61 -16.36 -8.91
CA MET A 281 -3.77 -14.93 -8.61
C MET A 281 -3.49 -14.61 -7.14
N CYS A 282 -3.99 -15.43 -6.22
CA CYS A 282 -3.85 -15.19 -4.79
C CYS A 282 -2.43 -15.47 -4.26
N ILE A 283 -1.75 -16.48 -4.81
CA ILE A 283 -0.34 -16.75 -4.49
C ILE A 283 0.51 -15.55 -4.88
N GLY A 284 0.26 -15.01 -6.07
CA GLY A 284 0.93 -13.83 -6.58
C GLY A 284 1.84 -14.09 -7.77
N GLN A 285 2.39 -13.02 -8.34
CA GLN A 285 3.14 -13.00 -9.60
C GLN A 285 2.40 -13.65 -10.77
N SER A 286 1.07 -13.67 -10.68
CA SER A 286 0.20 -14.23 -11.71
C SER A 286 0.19 -13.36 -12.97
N LYS A 287 -0.31 -13.92 -14.07
CA LYS A 287 -0.44 -13.21 -15.34
C LYS A 287 -1.30 -11.94 -15.27
N THR A 288 -2.13 -11.77 -14.23
CA THR A 288 -2.99 -10.58 -14.05
C THR A 288 -2.36 -9.50 -13.18
N GLY A 289 -1.29 -9.82 -12.42
CA GLY A 289 -0.62 -8.90 -11.51
C GLY A 289 0.09 -7.77 -12.26
N LEU A 290 0.00 -6.56 -11.72
CA LEU A 290 0.74 -5.38 -12.18
C LEU A 290 1.69 -4.87 -11.09
N PHE A 291 1.24 -4.87 -9.84
CA PHE A 291 2.08 -4.64 -8.68
C PHE A 291 1.50 -5.31 -7.44
N GLU A 292 2.36 -6.02 -6.71
CA GLU A 292 2.00 -6.80 -5.53
C GLU A 292 3.09 -6.63 -4.46
N ILE A 293 2.68 -6.73 -3.20
CA ILE A 293 3.65 -6.87 -2.11
C ILE A 293 3.95 -8.34 -1.94
N ASN A 294 5.17 -8.72 -2.25
CA ASN A 294 5.63 -10.09 -2.11
C ASN A 294 5.70 -10.49 -0.63
N ILE A 295 5.09 -11.62 -0.29
CA ILE A 295 5.11 -12.23 1.03
C ILE A 295 5.84 -13.56 0.91
N SER A 296 6.94 -13.72 1.62
CA SER A 296 7.76 -14.94 1.59
C SER A 296 7.96 -15.50 3.00
N ALA A 297 7.51 -16.73 3.21
CA ALA A 297 7.76 -17.47 4.44
C ALA A 297 9.26 -17.70 4.68
N ASP A 298 10.02 -17.98 3.60
CA ASP A 298 11.47 -18.21 3.68
C ASP A 298 12.25 -17.00 4.20
N MET A 299 11.70 -15.80 3.99
CA MET A 299 12.26 -14.54 4.48
C MET A 299 11.73 -14.16 5.86
N ASN A 300 10.96 -15.02 6.48
CA ASN A 300 10.26 -14.76 7.75
C ASN A 300 9.35 -13.52 7.69
N GLU A 301 8.77 -13.26 6.52
CA GLU A 301 7.96 -12.09 6.22
C GLU A 301 6.46 -12.39 6.26
N SER A 302 6.11 -13.67 6.35
CA SER A 302 4.71 -14.08 6.44
C SER A 302 4.04 -13.41 7.62
N PHE A 303 2.92 -12.74 7.37
CA PHE A 303 2.14 -12.22 8.49
C PHE A 303 1.36 -13.38 9.13
N ARG A 304 1.44 -13.44 10.45
CA ARG A 304 0.67 -14.41 11.21
C ARG A 304 -0.81 -14.20 10.95
N LEU A 305 -1.47 -15.24 10.48
CA LEU A 305 -2.91 -15.25 10.26
C LEU A 305 -3.69 -15.10 11.57
N LEU A 306 -3.07 -15.49 12.69
CA LEU A 306 -3.65 -15.42 14.02
C LEU A 306 -2.55 -15.06 15.04
N GLN A 307 -2.54 -13.84 15.51
CA GLN A 307 -1.83 -13.48 16.71
C GLN A 307 -2.84 -13.18 17.80
N TYR A 308 -2.79 -13.91 18.89
CA TYR A 308 -3.78 -13.82 19.99
C TYR A 308 -3.82 -12.45 20.67
N ASP A 309 -2.69 -11.73 20.63
CA ASP A 309 -2.56 -10.39 21.20
C ASP A 309 -2.95 -9.27 20.23
N ASP A 310 -2.86 -9.51 18.93
CA ASP A 310 -3.38 -8.61 17.91
C ASP A 310 -4.76 -9.13 17.46
N ASN A 311 -5.75 -8.84 18.21
CA ASN A 311 -7.14 -9.31 18.05
C ASN A 311 -7.76 -9.10 16.66
N HIS A 312 -6.98 -8.77 15.63
CA HIS A 312 -7.53 -8.20 14.41
C HIS A 312 -6.83 -8.63 13.12
N THR A 313 -5.65 -9.25 13.17
CA THR A 313 -4.92 -9.65 11.96
C THR A 313 -5.46 -10.93 11.32
N GLY A 314 -6.05 -11.83 12.09
CA GLY A 314 -6.70 -13.02 11.57
C GLY A 314 -8.01 -12.78 10.83
N LEU A 315 -8.36 -11.53 10.64
CA LEU A 315 -9.73 -11.14 10.34
C LEU A 315 -10.22 -11.46 8.94
N THR A 316 -9.35 -11.62 7.98
CA THR A 316 -9.75 -11.84 6.58
C THR A 316 -9.28 -13.16 6.03
N LEU A 317 -8.59 -13.95 6.84
CA LEU A 317 -7.69 -14.96 6.35
C LEU A 317 -8.12 -16.36 6.79
N ASN A 318 -9.38 -16.62 6.75
CA ASN A 318 -9.91 -17.57 7.67
C ASN A 318 -10.07 -18.97 7.14
N TYR A 319 -10.00 -19.19 5.87
CA TYR A 319 -10.03 -20.53 5.36
C TYR A 319 -8.63 -20.91 4.82
N PRO A 320 -8.05 -22.05 5.18
CA PRO A 320 -8.56 -23.13 6.05
C PRO A 320 -8.34 -22.94 7.57
N VAL A 321 -7.70 -21.85 7.98
CA VAL A 321 -7.19 -21.63 9.35
C VAL A 321 -8.28 -21.58 10.40
N TRP A 322 -9.38 -20.91 10.11
CA TRP A 322 -10.46 -20.72 11.08
C TRP A 322 -11.15 -22.03 11.50
N GLN A 323 -11.10 -23.07 10.68
CA GLN A 323 -11.68 -24.38 11.02
C GLN A 323 -11.05 -25.00 12.27
N SER A 324 -9.81 -24.62 12.58
CA SER A 324 -9.11 -25.08 13.78
C SER A 324 -9.33 -24.18 15.00
N VAL A 325 -9.95 -23.01 14.83
CA VAL A 325 -10.02 -21.96 15.85
C VAL A 325 -11.45 -21.50 16.06
N ASN A 326 -12.16 -22.13 16.97
CA ASN A 326 -13.48 -21.67 17.41
C ASN A 326 -13.34 -20.46 18.35
N THR A 327 -12.84 -19.33 17.85
CA THR A 327 -12.56 -18.14 18.68
C THR A 327 -13.71 -17.15 18.75
N GLY A 328 -14.78 -17.31 17.98
CA GLY A 328 -15.91 -16.35 17.93
C GLY A 328 -15.50 -14.94 17.51
N ILE A 329 -14.33 -14.78 16.89
CA ILE A 329 -13.74 -13.51 16.47
C ILE A 329 -13.46 -13.52 14.96
N SER A 330 -13.74 -14.61 14.26
CA SER A 330 -13.54 -14.71 12.82
C SER A 330 -14.38 -13.65 12.11
N PRO A 331 -13.81 -12.83 11.24
CA PRO A 331 -14.58 -11.97 10.39
C PRO A 331 -15.28 -12.82 9.35
N TYR A 332 -16.48 -12.47 9.12
CA TYR A 332 -17.30 -13.00 8.05
C TYR A 332 -17.75 -11.83 7.19
N MET A 333 -18.06 -12.10 5.96
CA MET A 333 -18.73 -11.10 5.15
C MET A 333 -20.06 -10.77 5.80
N ASP A 334 -20.32 -9.48 5.97
CA ASP A 334 -21.61 -9.01 6.47
C ASP A 334 -22.72 -9.56 5.57
N PRO A 335 -23.74 -10.25 6.10
CA PRO A 335 -24.89 -10.66 5.32
C PRO A 335 -25.61 -9.47 4.68
N ASP A 336 -25.56 -8.31 5.31
CA ASP A 336 -26.08 -7.05 4.77
C ASP A 336 -25.06 -6.32 3.88
N PHE A 337 -23.86 -6.89 3.69
CA PHE A 337 -22.87 -6.30 2.79
C PHE A 337 -23.41 -6.27 1.38
N TYR A 338 -23.31 -5.12 0.78
CA TYR A 338 -23.84 -4.85 -0.55
C TYR A 338 -23.47 -5.88 -1.61
N GLY A 339 -22.19 -6.30 -1.66
CA GLY A 339 -21.73 -7.35 -2.55
C GLY A 339 -22.36 -8.72 -2.24
N ASN A 340 -22.52 -9.07 -0.98
CA ASN A 340 -23.13 -10.33 -0.56
C ASN A 340 -24.64 -10.36 -0.88
N GLU A 341 -25.36 -9.30 -0.54
CA GLU A 341 -26.77 -9.16 -0.88
C GLU A 341 -26.95 -9.17 -2.40
N MET A 342 -26.17 -8.39 -3.13
CA MET A 342 -26.22 -8.31 -4.57
C MET A 342 -25.91 -9.66 -5.24
N MET A 343 -24.86 -10.38 -4.79
CA MET A 343 -24.54 -11.71 -5.31
C MET A 343 -25.61 -12.75 -4.97
N ALA A 344 -26.33 -12.58 -3.88
CA ALA A 344 -27.37 -13.50 -3.45
C ALA A 344 -28.73 -13.24 -4.14
N THR A 345 -29.06 -11.98 -4.38
CA THR A 345 -30.42 -11.55 -4.78
C THR A 345 -30.50 -11.04 -6.20
N ASP A 346 -29.40 -10.58 -6.80
CA ASP A 346 -29.36 -10.15 -8.20
C ASP A 346 -29.49 -11.36 -9.14
N ALA A 347 -30.57 -11.37 -9.94
CA ALA A 347 -30.83 -12.45 -10.88
C ALA A 347 -29.73 -12.61 -11.94
N ASP A 348 -29.10 -11.51 -12.36
CA ASP A 348 -28.00 -11.53 -13.34
C ASP A 348 -26.74 -12.22 -12.76
N ARG A 349 -26.59 -12.22 -11.44
CA ARG A 349 -25.47 -12.84 -10.75
C ARG A 349 -25.73 -14.25 -10.24
N ALA A 350 -26.86 -14.84 -10.60
CA ALA A 350 -27.21 -16.20 -10.16
C ALA A 350 -26.11 -17.23 -10.45
N ASN A 351 -25.41 -17.05 -11.58
CA ASN A 351 -24.33 -17.93 -12.04
C ASN A 351 -22.93 -17.32 -11.90
N ASP A 352 -22.76 -16.27 -11.12
CA ASP A 352 -21.45 -15.65 -10.87
C ASP A 352 -20.54 -16.65 -10.15
N VAL A 353 -19.51 -17.15 -10.83
CA VAL A 353 -18.61 -18.19 -10.33
C VAL A 353 -17.72 -17.73 -9.18
N ARG A 354 -17.60 -16.42 -8.98
CA ARG A 354 -16.81 -15.84 -7.88
C ARG A 354 -17.39 -16.17 -6.51
N LYS A 355 -18.68 -16.49 -6.42
CA LYS A 355 -19.31 -16.96 -5.17
C LYS A 355 -18.54 -18.11 -4.55
N ASP A 356 -18.24 -19.13 -5.36
CA ASP A 356 -17.61 -20.35 -4.89
C ASP A 356 -16.07 -20.25 -4.88
N LEU A 357 -15.50 -19.35 -5.68
CA LEU A 357 -14.06 -19.15 -5.76
C LEU A 357 -13.55 -18.21 -4.66
N PHE A 358 -14.25 -17.09 -4.46
CA PHE A 358 -13.79 -16.07 -3.51
C PHE A 358 -14.18 -16.38 -2.07
N PHE A 359 -15.23 -17.18 -1.89
CA PHE A 359 -15.78 -17.47 -0.58
C PHE A 359 -15.94 -18.97 -0.34
N TYR A 360 -15.61 -19.39 0.87
CA TYR A 360 -15.95 -20.70 1.38
C TYR A 360 -17.34 -20.66 2.04
N GLU A 361 -18.16 -21.67 1.78
CA GLU A 361 -19.53 -21.79 2.32
C GLU A 361 -20.45 -20.60 2.00
N TYR A 362 -20.29 -19.95 0.84
CA TYR A 362 -21.17 -18.88 0.41
C TYR A 362 -22.63 -19.36 0.38
N GLY A 363 -23.50 -18.68 1.13
CA GLY A 363 -24.94 -18.96 1.16
C GLY A 363 -25.36 -20.29 1.81
N THR A 364 -24.44 -21.12 2.30
CA THR A 364 -24.75 -22.37 3.00
C THR A 364 -25.03 -22.16 4.48
N ASN A 365 -24.45 -21.13 5.06
CA ASN A 365 -24.70 -20.67 6.41
C ASN A 365 -25.21 -19.23 6.33
N ALA A 366 -26.42 -18.97 6.83
CA ALA A 366 -27.04 -17.64 6.75
C ALA A 366 -26.21 -16.53 7.41
N ASP A 367 -25.24 -16.91 8.25
CA ASP A 367 -24.50 -15.96 9.07
C ASP A 367 -23.06 -15.73 8.62
N TYR A 368 -22.48 -16.59 7.74
CA TYR A 368 -21.03 -16.54 7.47
C TYR A 368 -20.66 -16.91 6.04
N SER A 369 -19.83 -16.09 5.41
CA SER A 369 -19.08 -16.42 4.20
C SER A 369 -17.62 -16.03 4.42
N TYR A 370 -16.70 -16.95 4.19
CA TYR A 370 -15.28 -16.75 4.49
C TYR A 370 -14.48 -16.49 3.23
N LEU A 371 -13.69 -15.43 3.24
CA LEU A 371 -12.85 -15.04 2.11
C LEU A 371 -11.73 -16.05 1.89
N GLN A 372 -11.54 -16.48 0.64
CA GLN A 372 -10.50 -17.44 0.25
C GLN A 372 -9.24 -16.81 -0.37
N LYS A 373 -9.23 -15.49 -0.63
CA LYS A 373 -8.09 -14.83 -1.30
C LYS A 373 -6.76 -14.95 -0.55
N TYR A 374 -6.81 -15.24 0.74
CA TYR A 374 -5.62 -15.42 1.59
C TYR A 374 -5.53 -16.85 2.15
N SER A 375 -6.18 -17.81 1.52
CA SER A 375 -6.19 -19.19 1.98
C SER A 375 -4.88 -19.94 1.74
N HIS A 376 -3.99 -19.40 0.94
CA HIS A 376 -2.67 -19.98 0.74
C HIS A 376 -1.80 -19.72 1.96
N SER A 377 -1.58 -20.77 2.74
CA SER A 377 -0.87 -20.67 4.02
C SER A 377 -0.08 -21.93 4.31
N THR A 378 1.06 -21.78 4.96
CA THR A 378 1.83 -22.89 5.55
C THR A 378 1.61 -22.95 7.05
N GLN A 379 1.67 -24.18 7.58
CA GLN A 379 1.68 -24.41 9.02
C GLN A 379 3.12 -24.58 9.49
N ASP A 380 3.48 -23.89 10.57
CA ASP A 380 4.75 -24.15 11.25
C ASP A 380 4.69 -25.50 11.95
N GLU A 381 5.20 -26.54 11.28
CA GLU A 381 5.24 -27.92 11.81
C GLU A 381 6.11 -28.04 13.08
N ALA A 382 6.99 -27.08 13.34
CA ALA A 382 7.82 -27.04 14.53
C ALA A 382 7.11 -26.43 15.74
N SER A 383 5.95 -25.81 15.54
CA SER A 383 5.16 -25.22 16.62
C SER A 383 4.11 -26.19 17.14
N GLU A 384 4.08 -26.40 18.46
CA GLU A 384 2.99 -27.08 19.14
C GLU A 384 1.69 -26.25 19.12
N ASP A 385 1.77 -25.00 18.63
CA ASP A 385 0.63 -24.11 18.49
C ASP A 385 -0.07 -24.37 17.15
N ALA A 386 -1.26 -24.95 17.21
CA ALA A 386 -2.12 -25.18 16.04
C ALA A 386 -2.49 -23.87 15.30
N TYR A 387 -2.13 -22.72 15.87
CA TYR A 387 -2.37 -21.37 15.35
C TYR A 387 -1.16 -20.76 14.63
N ALA A 388 -0.03 -21.45 14.58
CA ALA A 388 1.16 -21.00 13.86
C ALA A 388 1.01 -21.25 12.36
N GLN A 389 0.02 -20.59 11.75
CA GLN A 389 -0.16 -20.58 10.30
C GLN A 389 0.21 -19.20 9.74
N PHE A 390 0.88 -19.20 8.61
CA PHE A 390 1.37 -18.01 7.95
C PHE A 390 0.78 -17.91 6.55
N SER A 391 0.25 -16.75 6.19
CA SER A 391 -0.16 -16.50 4.82
C SER A 391 1.07 -16.34 3.92
N GLU A 392 1.06 -17.02 2.80
CA GLU A 392 2.03 -16.87 1.72
C GLU A 392 1.43 -16.17 0.51
N SER A 393 0.17 -15.75 0.62
CA SER A 393 -0.48 -14.96 -0.42
C SER A 393 0.14 -13.57 -0.51
N ASN A 394 0.47 -13.13 -1.71
CA ASN A 394 0.87 -11.75 -1.96
C ASN A 394 -0.28 -10.79 -1.67
N ILE A 395 0.04 -9.54 -1.34
CA ILE A 395 -0.97 -8.49 -1.25
C ILE A 395 -1.06 -7.82 -2.61
N LEU A 396 -2.21 -8.01 -3.27
CA LEU A 396 -2.49 -7.42 -4.58
C LEU A 396 -2.71 -5.92 -4.42
N ILE A 397 -1.88 -5.10 -5.07
CA ILE A 397 -2.00 -3.64 -5.06
C ILE A 397 -2.65 -3.16 -6.36
N PHE A 398 -2.14 -3.63 -7.51
CA PHE A 398 -2.70 -3.36 -8.84
C PHE A 398 -2.74 -4.64 -9.66
N ARG A 399 -3.85 -4.87 -10.35
CA ARG A 399 -4.01 -5.96 -11.32
C ARG A 399 -4.84 -5.53 -12.52
N LEU A 400 -4.76 -6.29 -13.61
CA LEU A 400 -5.33 -5.87 -14.89
C LEU A 400 -6.84 -5.58 -14.83
N ALA A 401 -7.61 -6.35 -14.05
CA ALA A 401 -9.05 -6.12 -13.88
C ALA A 401 -9.36 -4.71 -13.35
N ASP A 402 -8.48 -4.19 -12.49
CA ASP A 402 -8.62 -2.84 -11.95
C ASP A 402 -8.47 -1.78 -13.05
N MET A 403 -7.57 -1.99 -14.00
CA MET A 403 -7.40 -1.07 -15.13
C MET A 403 -8.65 -0.97 -16.01
N TYR A 404 -9.33 -2.09 -16.26
CA TYR A 404 -10.60 -2.08 -16.99
C TYR A 404 -11.68 -1.31 -16.22
N LEU A 405 -11.83 -1.59 -14.92
CA LEU A 405 -12.89 -0.95 -14.13
C LEU A 405 -12.58 0.53 -13.79
N LEU A 406 -11.31 0.92 -13.66
CA LEU A 406 -10.94 2.35 -13.58
C LEU A 406 -11.20 3.08 -14.89
N ARG A 407 -10.93 2.43 -16.04
CA ARG A 407 -11.24 3.03 -17.34
C ARG A 407 -12.75 3.12 -17.59
N ALA A 408 -13.51 2.13 -17.15
CA ALA A 408 -14.97 2.19 -17.17
C ALA A 408 -15.48 3.38 -16.35
N GLU A 409 -14.98 3.57 -15.11
CA GLU A 409 -15.33 4.71 -14.28
C GLU A 409 -14.97 6.05 -14.93
N ALA A 410 -13.76 6.18 -15.45
CA ALA A 410 -13.30 7.40 -16.11
C ALA A 410 -14.17 7.74 -17.35
N ASN A 411 -14.55 6.71 -18.14
CA ASN A 411 -15.46 6.89 -19.26
C ASN A 411 -16.88 7.26 -18.81
N ALA A 412 -17.40 6.66 -17.73
CA ALA A 412 -18.70 7.01 -17.17
C ALA A 412 -18.73 8.46 -16.64
N ARG A 413 -17.65 8.94 -16.01
CA ARG A 413 -17.49 10.35 -15.59
C ARG A 413 -17.52 11.31 -16.78
N LYS A 414 -17.05 10.89 -17.96
CA LYS A 414 -17.12 11.64 -19.23
C LYS A 414 -18.41 11.41 -20.00
N GLU A 415 -19.38 10.68 -19.45
CA GLU A 415 -20.64 10.31 -20.10
C GLU A 415 -20.43 9.51 -21.41
N LEU A 416 -19.32 8.80 -21.53
CA LEU A 416 -19.01 7.91 -22.65
C LEU A 416 -19.51 6.49 -22.31
N SER A 417 -20.82 6.30 -22.39
CA SER A 417 -21.48 5.06 -21.96
C SER A 417 -21.02 3.80 -22.70
N GLY A 418 -20.79 3.87 -24.01
CA GLY A 418 -20.36 2.72 -24.80
C GLY A 418 -19.03 2.13 -24.32
N PRO A 419 -17.94 2.90 -24.26
CA PRO A 419 -16.66 2.45 -23.68
C PRO A 419 -16.78 1.98 -22.23
N ALA A 420 -17.54 2.69 -21.37
CA ALA A 420 -17.74 2.30 -19.99
C ALA A 420 -18.39 0.91 -19.86
N ILE A 421 -19.45 0.65 -20.62
CA ILE A 421 -20.15 -0.64 -20.65
C ILE A 421 -19.25 -1.74 -21.21
N SER A 422 -18.46 -1.45 -22.24
CA SER A 422 -17.54 -2.42 -22.84
C SER A 422 -16.52 -2.93 -21.81
N ASP A 423 -15.90 -2.04 -21.06
CA ASP A 423 -14.92 -2.40 -20.03
C ASP A 423 -15.57 -3.14 -18.84
N LEU A 424 -16.77 -2.72 -18.44
CA LEU A 424 -17.55 -3.39 -17.40
C LEU A 424 -17.89 -4.84 -17.82
N ASN A 425 -18.34 -5.03 -19.06
CA ASN A 425 -18.72 -6.34 -19.59
C ASN A 425 -17.51 -7.26 -19.78
N GLU A 426 -16.32 -6.72 -20.04
CA GLU A 426 -15.11 -7.55 -20.10
C GLU A 426 -14.88 -8.28 -18.77
N ILE A 427 -15.03 -7.60 -17.63
CA ILE A 427 -14.89 -8.22 -16.30
C ILE A 427 -16.07 -9.17 -16.01
N ARG A 428 -17.29 -8.76 -16.30
CA ARG A 428 -18.50 -9.57 -16.07
C ARG A 428 -18.42 -10.90 -16.84
N SER A 429 -17.93 -10.89 -18.07
CA SER A 429 -17.78 -12.09 -18.91
C SER A 429 -16.82 -13.12 -18.28
N LYS A 430 -15.75 -12.69 -17.59
CA LYS A 430 -14.80 -13.58 -16.93
C LYS A 430 -15.39 -14.30 -15.70
N ALA A 431 -16.50 -13.78 -15.19
CA ALA A 431 -17.17 -14.30 -14.00
C ALA A 431 -18.51 -15.01 -14.31
N ASN A 432 -18.84 -15.28 -15.57
CA ASN A 432 -20.12 -15.82 -16.02
C ASN A 432 -21.33 -14.95 -15.64
N VAL A 433 -21.16 -13.64 -15.68
CA VAL A 433 -22.21 -12.66 -15.46
C VAL A 433 -22.64 -12.10 -16.81
N PRO A 434 -23.95 -12.02 -17.12
CA PRO A 434 -24.44 -11.44 -18.38
C PRO A 434 -23.97 -10.01 -18.58
N ASP A 435 -23.97 -9.58 -19.84
CA ASP A 435 -23.70 -8.19 -20.19
C ASP A 435 -24.65 -7.24 -19.44
N TYR A 436 -24.12 -6.08 -19.09
CA TYR A 436 -24.89 -5.03 -18.43
C TYR A 436 -25.98 -4.47 -19.35
N THR A 437 -27.22 -4.49 -18.86
CA THR A 437 -28.41 -4.00 -19.58
C THR A 437 -29.14 -2.87 -18.87
N GLY A 438 -28.52 -2.31 -17.82
CA GLY A 438 -29.11 -1.22 -17.04
C GLY A 438 -29.07 0.15 -17.72
N GLY A 439 -29.27 1.21 -16.94
CA GLY A 439 -29.25 2.59 -17.43
C GLY A 439 -27.88 3.00 -17.99
N THR A 440 -27.90 3.84 -19.04
CA THR A 440 -26.67 4.32 -19.70
C THR A 440 -26.27 5.72 -19.25
N ASP A 441 -27.02 6.31 -18.34
CA ASP A 441 -26.67 7.57 -17.70
C ASP A 441 -25.50 7.38 -16.71
N ARG A 442 -24.86 8.48 -16.38
CA ARG A 442 -23.69 8.49 -15.50
C ARG A 442 -23.95 7.82 -14.16
N GLU A 443 -25.05 8.15 -13.49
CA GLU A 443 -25.36 7.64 -12.15
C GLU A 443 -25.54 6.12 -12.17
N SER A 444 -26.31 5.60 -13.11
CA SER A 444 -26.53 4.16 -13.31
C SER A 444 -25.21 3.42 -13.60
N LEU A 445 -24.34 3.99 -14.45
CA LEU A 445 -23.06 3.38 -14.80
C LEU A 445 -22.07 3.43 -13.62
N MET A 446 -21.98 4.55 -12.93
CA MET A 446 -21.11 4.68 -11.73
C MET A 446 -21.49 3.66 -10.66
N LYS A 447 -22.82 3.48 -10.44
CA LYS A 447 -23.30 2.46 -9.51
C LYS A 447 -22.91 1.05 -9.98
N ALA A 448 -23.19 0.70 -11.23
CA ALA A 448 -22.86 -0.63 -11.75
C ALA A 448 -21.36 -0.96 -11.69
N ILE A 449 -20.51 0.03 -11.96
CA ILE A 449 -19.06 -0.10 -11.86
C ILE A 449 -18.62 -0.25 -10.41
N PHE A 450 -19.19 0.53 -9.49
CA PHE A 450 -18.92 0.39 -8.06
C PHE A 450 -19.29 -1.02 -7.57
N ASP A 451 -20.46 -1.52 -7.96
CA ASP A 451 -20.95 -2.85 -7.60
C ASP A 451 -20.01 -3.96 -8.11
N GLU A 452 -19.56 -3.84 -9.36
CA GLU A 452 -18.62 -4.80 -9.92
C GLU A 452 -17.27 -4.76 -9.23
N ARG A 453 -16.76 -3.56 -8.91
CA ARG A 453 -15.52 -3.38 -8.15
C ARG A 453 -15.62 -3.96 -6.75
N ALA A 454 -16.74 -3.73 -6.06
CA ALA A 454 -16.97 -4.24 -4.70
C ALA A 454 -16.90 -5.78 -4.63
N ILE A 455 -17.37 -6.47 -5.67
CA ILE A 455 -17.28 -7.93 -5.77
C ILE A 455 -15.88 -8.37 -6.20
N GLU A 456 -15.38 -7.81 -7.29
CA GLU A 456 -14.11 -8.23 -7.89
C GLU A 456 -12.93 -8.06 -6.92
N PHE A 457 -12.89 -6.93 -6.21
CA PHE A 457 -11.77 -6.56 -5.33
C PHE A 457 -12.05 -6.79 -3.84
N VAL A 458 -13.08 -7.57 -3.50
CA VAL A 458 -13.35 -7.90 -2.10
C VAL A 458 -12.11 -8.48 -1.41
N GLY A 459 -11.74 -7.90 -0.27
CA GLY A 459 -10.54 -8.30 0.48
C GLY A 459 -9.21 -7.74 -0.06
N GLU A 460 -9.22 -6.97 -1.15
CA GLU A 460 -8.02 -6.34 -1.71
C GLU A 460 -7.84 -4.88 -1.25
N ALA A 461 -8.55 -4.49 -0.19
CA ALA A 461 -8.47 -3.16 0.43
C ALA A 461 -8.79 -2.00 -0.53
N GLN A 462 -9.77 -2.17 -1.42
CA GLN A 462 -10.19 -1.17 -2.39
C GLN A 462 -11.52 -0.50 -2.04
N SER A 463 -12.45 -1.22 -1.41
CA SER A 463 -13.84 -0.78 -1.26
C SER A 463 -14.01 0.55 -0.50
N GLY A 464 -13.22 0.77 0.55
CA GLY A 464 -13.23 2.02 1.31
C GLY A 464 -12.73 3.21 0.49
N TYR A 465 -11.68 3.00 -0.30
CA TYR A 465 -11.15 4.03 -1.18
C TYR A 465 -12.09 4.32 -2.37
N ASP A 466 -12.71 3.30 -2.93
CA ASP A 466 -13.69 3.46 -4.02
C ASP A 466 -14.87 4.32 -3.56
N ARG A 467 -15.36 4.10 -2.33
CA ARG A 467 -16.44 4.93 -1.75
C ARG A 467 -16.06 6.41 -1.67
N ILE A 468 -14.85 6.71 -1.22
CA ILE A 468 -14.36 8.09 -1.12
C ILE A 468 -14.21 8.71 -2.52
N ARG A 469 -13.59 7.99 -3.45
CA ARG A 469 -13.32 8.47 -4.81
C ARG A 469 -14.61 8.70 -5.61
N MET A 470 -15.56 7.79 -5.49
CA MET A 470 -16.82 7.83 -6.22
C MET A 470 -17.92 8.61 -5.51
N ASP A 471 -17.63 9.12 -4.30
CA ASP A 471 -18.61 9.79 -3.41
C ASP A 471 -19.86 8.92 -3.16
N TYR A 472 -19.65 7.61 -2.98
CA TYR A 472 -20.71 6.63 -2.85
C TYR A 472 -20.74 6.03 -1.44
N TYR A 473 -21.64 6.54 -0.60
CA TYR A 473 -21.71 6.19 0.83
C TYR A 473 -23.00 5.48 1.25
N ASP A 474 -23.80 5.02 0.29
CA ASP A 474 -25.00 4.26 0.60
C ASP A 474 -24.66 3.01 1.41
N GLY A 475 -25.43 2.76 2.46
CA GLY A 475 -25.19 1.66 3.38
C GLY A 475 -24.07 1.86 4.40
N VAL A 476 -23.41 3.05 4.45
CA VAL A 476 -22.36 3.36 5.42
C VAL A 476 -22.88 4.34 6.47
N PRO A 477 -23.38 3.88 7.63
CA PRO A 477 -24.16 4.71 8.53
C PRO A 477 -23.36 5.81 9.22
N TRP A 478 -22.04 5.68 9.34
CA TRP A 478 -21.20 6.70 9.98
C TRP A 478 -20.70 7.79 9.02
N VAL A 479 -20.79 7.56 7.70
CA VAL A 479 -20.43 8.58 6.72
C VAL A 479 -21.68 9.36 6.36
N ASN A 480 -21.73 10.61 6.76
CA ASN A 480 -22.82 11.51 6.49
C ASN A 480 -22.28 12.87 6.00
N GLN A 481 -23.16 13.67 5.42
CA GLN A 481 -22.78 14.95 4.85
C GLN A 481 -22.00 15.86 5.82
N ALA A 482 -22.41 15.90 7.10
CA ALA A 482 -21.75 16.73 8.12
C ALA A 482 -20.32 16.23 8.44
N ARG A 483 -20.11 14.91 8.43
CA ARG A 483 -18.79 14.30 8.59
C ARG A 483 -17.93 14.51 7.36
N ASN A 484 -18.50 14.31 6.17
CA ASN A 484 -17.81 14.49 4.90
C ASN A 484 -17.35 15.94 4.69
N ALA A 485 -18.20 16.93 5.01
CA ALA A 485 -17.84 18.35 4.94
C ALA A 485 -16.60 18.72 5.77
N LYS A 486 -16.26 17.90 6.77
CA LYS A 486 -15.09 18.05 7.64
C LYS A 486 -13.96 17.07 7.32
N LYS A 487 -13.96 16.48 6.13
CA LYS A 487 -13.00 15.44 5.70
C LYS A 487 -12.94 14.24 6.67
N GLY A 488 -14.07 13.88 7.30
CA GLY A 488 -14.15 12.84 8.33
C GLY A 488 -14.04 11.41 7.81
N TYR A 489 -13.98 11.21 6.51
CA TYR A 489 -13.67 9.93 5.86
C TYR A 489 -12.17 9.60 5.91
N PHE A 490 -11.31 10.58 6.15
CA PHE A 490 -9.89 10.33 6.37
C PHE A 490 -9.63 9.88 7.81
N TRP A 491 -8.58 9.07 7.96
CA TRP A 491 -8.09 8.67 9.26
C TRP A 491 -7.48 9.85 10.02
N PRO A 492 -7.60 9.88 11.34
CA PRO A 492 -6.95 10.92 12.14
C PRO A 492 -5.43 10.73 12.19
N VAL A 493 -4.73 11.80 12.46
CA VAL A 493 -3.30 11.77 12.79
C VAL A 493 -3.13 11.42 14.25
N LEU A 494 -2.17 10.54 14.57
CA LEU A 494 -1.88 10.11 15.92
C LEU A 494 -1.56 11.33 16.84
N PRO A 495 -2.21 11.47 18.00
CA PRO A 495 -2.00 12.61 18.89
C PRO A 495 -0.52 12.83 19.30
N SER A 496 0.26 11.75 19.46
CA SER A 496 1.68 11.87 19.79
C SER A 496 2.53 12.44 18.63
N VAL A 497 2.09 12.33 17.39
CA VAL A 497 2.72 12.98 16.23
C VAL A 497 2.46 14.48 16.28
N ILE A 498 1.21 14.87 16.53
CA ILE A 498 0.80 16.29 16.64
C ILE A 498 1.53 16.96 17.81
N SER A 499 1.63 16.30 18.96
CA SER A 499 2.31 16.87 20.13
C SER A 499 3.81 17.11 19.94
N ARG A 500 4.43 16.42 18.98
CA ARG A 500 5.87 16.59 18.64
C ARG A 500 6.10 17.64 17.57
N ASN A 501 5.09 17.94 16.79
CA ASN A 501 5.16 18.98 15.76
C ASN A 501 3.87 19.83 15.78
N PRO A 502 3.87 20.99 16.46
CA PRO A 502 2.71 21.86 16.60
C PRO A 502 2.16 22.42 15.28
N SER A 503 2.95 22.39 14.20
CA SER A 503 2.50 22.81 12.86
C SER A 503 1.57 21.79 12.21
N ILE A 504 1.51 20.55 12.74
CA ILE A 504 0.59 19.52 12.27
C ILE A 504 -0.76 19.69 12.97
N LEU A 505 -1.76 20.10 12.21
CA LEU A 505 -3.12 20.22 12.70
C LEU A 505 -3.90 18.92 12.41
N GLN A 506 -4.72 18.50 13.37
CA GLN A 506 -5.65 17.39 13.17
C GLN A 506 -6.69 17.71 12.10
N THR A 507 -7.11 16.70 11.34
CA THR A 507 -8.25 16.79 10.41
C THR A 507 -9.49 17.33 11.15
N GLU A 508 -10.23 18.24 10.53
CA GLU A 508 -11.28 19.01 11.21
C GLU A 508 -12.29 18.15 11.95
N TYR A 509 -12.74 17.05 11.34
CA TYR A 509 -13.70 16.14 11.96
C TYR A 509 -13.20 15.55 13.29
N TRP A 510 -11.90 15.28 13.38
CA TRP A 510 -11.29 14.60 14.51
C TRP A 510 -10.83 15.54 15.63
N ARG A 511 -10.85 16.86 15.40
CA ARG A 511 -10.47 17.85 16.44
C ARG A 511 -11.35 17.72 17.67
N GLY A 512 -10.72 17.51 18.84
CA GLY A 512 -11.39 17.36 20.12
C GLY A 512 -12.13 16.04 20.32
N LYS A 513 -11.90 15.05 19.45
CA LYS A 513 -12.45 13.70 19.58
C LYS A 513 -11.40 12.67 20.00
N LEU A 514 -10.12 13.05 19.97
CA LEU A 514 -8.97 12.23 20.32
C LEU A 514 -8.22 12.83 21.49
#